data_2e2841c0ff380bbeec0d944308101a29
#
_entry.id   2e2841c0ff380bbeec0d944308101a29
#
_cell.length_a   1.000
_cell.length_b   1.000
_cell.length_c   1.000
_cell.angle_alpha   90.00
_cell.angle_beta   90.00
_cell.angle_gamma   90.00
#
_symmetry.space_group_name_H-M   'P 1'
#
loop_
_entity.id
_entity.type
_entity.pdbx_description
1 polymer ?
#
loop_
_entity_poly.entity_id
_entity_poly.type
_entity_poly.pdbx_seq_one_letter_code
_entity_poly.pdbx_strand_id
1 'polypeptide(L)'
;MDVELTRDDLDPVKMKEREELVNINRAKVRAQTEQVILNDIKISVEVGEYPVEDVILYSSKVEPENRMLGHHYECLIKFRGVEFYSMEQLFSSLKFNERPYILDDIMTASYGVAAKKRSHVYMKKFLYDSDFNLKSARLNALCFLFKYLSVPEFRDRLRELRGRTLFENKGEYEGGNPLDKKRNVLIGRNTDGKALMAVRDMMLKLEDDAIAAAEQEKGRQLTDQEKKDVLQQVLDSVRQKWENDETVKKDSDKVIEYIYAHTDIIPLKRQWPKEGTKAILVEFDDCIFDTSVDDNVRKAKGAKVSYWPTFYREYIPQYKLHDGWKEVLEWATQNGILIGVLGKAKADLVRKTFEANGLPYDSVVYAGRASRQNGYDMIDSLKIRPEQVLCYVSGSQQGLKQAKENRFRFIGATWGSQSADAFKGETCISSPKELMEMFS
;
A
#
# COMPACT_ATOMS: atom_id res chain seq x y z
N MET A 1 -5.78 -10.64 -10.13
CA MET A 1 -5.43 -11.43 -11.34
C MET A 1 -4.03 -11.99 -11.09
N ASP A 2 -3.81 -13.26 -11.35
CA ASP A 2 -2.44 -13.79 -11.29
C ASP A 2 -1.81 -13.47 -12.64
N VAL A 3 -0.73 -12.70 -12.64
CA VAL A 3 0.07 -12.42 -13.85
C VAL A 3 0.65 -13.73 -14.37
N GLU A 4 0.43 -14.02 -15.63
CA GLU A 4 0.97 -15.21 -16.27
C GLU A 4 2.47 -15.02 -16.51
N LEU A 5 3.28 -15.72 -15.75
CA LEU A 5 4.74 -15.69 -15.88
C LEU A 5 5.16 -16.53 -17.10
N THR A 6 6.13 -16.03 -17.86
CA THR A 6 6.67 -16.74 -19.01
C THR A 6 7.49 -17.99 -18.59
N ARG A 7 7.73 -18.90 -19.51
CA ARG A 7 8.63 -20.05 -19.27
C ARG A 7 10.03 -19.57 -18.86
N ASP A 8 10.51 -18.50 -19.47
CA ASP A 8 11.81 -17.89 -19.16
C ASP A 8 11.88 -17.31 -17.74
N ASP A 9 10.77 -16.79 -17.21
CA ASP A 9 10.71 -16.28 -15.85
C ASP A 9 10.82 -17.39 -14.81
N LEU A 10 10.30 -18.55 -15.13
CA LEU A 10 10.26 -19.73 -14.27
C LEU A 10 11.44 -20.68 -14.48
N ASP A 11 12.30 -20.44 -15.49
CA ASP A 11 13.49 -21.25 -15.78
C ASP A 11 14.49 -21.12 -14.61
N PRO A 12 14.85 -22.24 -13.94
CA PRO A 12 15.77 -22.20 -12.79
C PRO A 12 17.18 -21.68 -13.15
N VAL A 13 17.66 -21.93 -14.37
CA VAL A 13 18.98 -21.46 -14.83
C VAL A 13 18.97 -19.96 -14.98
N LYS A 14 17.98 -19.43 -15.71
CA LYS A 14 17.81 -17.97 -15.88
C LYS A 14 17.53 -17.26 -14.57
N MET A 15 16.81 -17.88 -13.65
CA MET A 15 16.58 -17.32 -12.32
C MET A 15 17.89 -17.18 -11.54
N LYS A 16 18.77 -18.20 -11.61
CA LYS A 16 20.09 -18.16 -10.96
C LYS A 16 21.00 -17.09 -11.57
N GLU A 17 21.02 -16.98 -12.90
CA GLU A 17 21.77 -15.93 -13.60
C GLU A 17 21.32 -14.52 -13.17
N ARG A 18 20.00 -14.30 -13.08
CA ARG A 18 19.43 -13.02 -12.58
C ARG A 18 19.83 -12.75 -11.13
N GLU A 19 19.76 -13.77 -10.27
CA GLU A 19 20.18 -13.67 -8.88
C GLU A 19 21.64 -13.27 -8.75
N GLU A 20 22.54 -13.89 -9.50
CA GLU A 20 23.98 -13.60 -9.50
C GLU A 20 24.22 -12.14 -9.93
N LEU A 21 23.60 -11.67 -11.03
CA LEU A 21 23.73 -10.30 -11.48
C LEU A 21 23.21 -9.28 -10.47
N VAL A 22 22.06 -9.55 -9.87
CA VAL A 22 21.49 -8.71 -8.79
C VAL A 22 22.44 -8.64 -7.60
N ASN A 23 23.05 -9.74 -7.20
CA ASN A 23 23.97 -9.79 -6.06
C ASN A 23 25.26 -9.02 -6.35
N ILE A 24 25.79 -9.09 -7.59
CA ILE A 24 26.93 -8.29 -8.04
C ILE A 24 26.58 -6.78 -7.93
N ASN A 25 25.42 -6.38 -8.42
CA ASN A 25 25.01 -4.97 -8.39
C ASN A 25 24.73 -4.48 -6.96
N ARG A 26 24.17 -5.31 -6.10
CA ARG A 26 24.04 -5.01 -4.65
C ARG A 26 25.41 -4.80 -3.98
N ALA A 27 26.40 -5.62 -4.31
CA ALA A 27 27.76 -5.46 -3.77
C ALA A 27 28.39 -4.14 -4.24
N LYS A 28 28.22 -3.76 -5.52
CA LYS A 28 28.66 -2.47 -6.03
C LYS A 28 28.04 -1.29 -5.26
N VAL A 29 26.71 -1.32 -5.02
CA VAL A 29 26.02 -0.26 -4.26
C VAL A 29 26.50 -0.20 -2.80
N ARG A 30 26.75 -1.34 -2.19
CA ARG A 30 27.27 -1.38 -0.80
C ARG A 30 28.66 -0.75 -0.67
N ALA A 31 29.47 -0.81 -1.71
CA ALA A 31 30.81 -0.23 -1.75
C ALA A 31 30.81 1.28 -2.03
N GLN A 32 29.69 1.87 -2.44
CA GLN A 32 29.57 3.30 -2.70
C GLN A 32 29.48 4.09 -1.40
N THR A 33 30.09 5.26 -1.37
CA THR A 33 29.95 6.28 -0.31
C THR A 33 29.01 7.40 -0.71
N GLU A 34 28.83 7.59 -2.04
CA GLU A 34 27.94 8.58 -2.63
C GLU A 34 27.10 7.97 -3.76
N GLN A 35 25.91 8.52 -3.99
CA GLN A 35 25.09 8.22 -5.17
C GLN A 35 24.57 9.51 -5.82
N VAL A 36 24.60 9.55 -7.15
CA VAL A 36 23.95 10.58 -7.94
C VAL A 36 22.45 10.27 -8.01
N ILE A 37 21.61 11.26 -7.69
CA ILE A 37 20.15 11.06 -7.62
C ILE A 37 19.37 11.81 -8.69
N LEU A 38 19.66 13.09 -8.91
CA LEU A 38 19.01 13.92 -9.91
C LEU A 38 20.07 14.79 -10.59
N ASN A 39 20.33 14.58 -11.88
CA ASN A 39 21.45 15.22 -12.61
C ASN A 39 22.76 15.06 -11.81
N ASP A 40 23.33 16.20 -11.37
CA ASP A 40 24.60 16.24 -10.62
C ASP A 40 24.42 16.25 -9.09
N ILE A 41 23.19 16.12 -8.61
CA ILE A 41 22.93 16.11 -7.17
C ILE A 41 23.35 14.76 -6.59
N LYS A 42 24.29 14.81 -5.65
CA LYS A 42 24.82 13.64 -4.94
C LYS A 42 24.31 13.59 -3.50
N ILE A 43 24.07 12.39 -3.02
CA ILE A 43 23.82 12.13 -1.60
C ILE A 43 24.86 11.16 -1.06
N SER A 44 25.30 11.38 0.17
CA SER A 44 26.09 10.39 0.90
C SER A 44 25.24 9.18 1.25
N VAL A 45 25.73 7.98 1.01
CA VAL A 45 25.11 6.72 1.42
C VAL A 45 25.89 6.02 2.52
N GLU A 46 26.79 6.73 3.18
CA GLU A 46 27.46 6.27 4.39
C GLU A 46 26.51 6.23 5.58
N VAL A 47 26.82 5.34 6.52
CA VAL A 47 26.11 5.26 7.79
C VAL A 47 26.45 6.50 8.62
N GLY A 48 25.42 7.20 9.09
CA GLY A 48 25.52 8.37 9.95
C GLY A 48 24.81 8.14 11.29
N GLU A 49 25.07 9.03 12.22
CA GLU A 49 24.38 9.13 13.52
C GLU A 49 23.51 10.39 13.53
N TYR A 50 22.28 10.25 14.00
CA TYR A 50 21.27 11.32 13.98
C TYR A 50 20.60 11.37 15.35
N PRO A 51 20.85 12.43 16.17
CA PRO A 51 20.12 12.64 17.42
C PRO A 51 18.63 12.73 17.18
N VAL A 52 17.83 12.06 17.99
CA VAL A 52 16.37 11.96 17.78
C VAL A 52 15.71 13.34 17.84
N GLU A 53 16.20 14.24 18.70
CA GLU A 53 15.72 15.62 18.85
C GLU A 53 15.98 16.49 17.62
N ASP A 54 16.98 16.15 16.79
CA ASP A 54 17.36 16.96 15.62
C ASP A 54 16.65 16.55 14.33
N VAL A 55 15.88 15.44 14.36
CA VAL A 55 15.27 14.89 13.17
C VAL A 55 13.75 14.94 13.21
N ILE A 56 13.16 15.07 12.02
CA ILE A 56 11.73 14.83 11.81
C ILE A 56 11.57 13.41 11.28
N LEU A 57 10.95 12.58 12.08
CA LEU A 57 10.62 11.20 11.69
C LEU A 57 9.42 11.19 10.74
N TYR A 58 9.52 10.43 9.66
CA TYR A 58 8.40 10.19 8.77
C TYR A 58 8.28 8.71 8.38
N SER A 59 7.08 8.22 8.30
CA SER A 59 6.68 6.91 7.76
C SER A 59 5.17 6.72 7.94
N SER A 60 4.61 5.60 7.56
CA SER A 60 3.21 5.27 7.83
C SER A 60 2.86 5.08 9.33
N LYS A 61 3.88 5.04 10.21
CA LYS A 61 3.72 4.76 11.65
C LYS A 61 3.97 5.96 12.56
N VAL A 62 4.19 7.14 12.00
CA VAL A 62 4.48 8.38 12.75
C VAL A 62 3.26 9.29 12.84
N GLU A 63 3.46 10.47 13.39
CA GLU A 63 2.42 11.51 13.51
C GLU A 63 1.74 11.80 12.17
N PRO A 64 0.42 12.08 12.18
CA PRO A 64 -0.38 12.22 10.95
C PRO A 64 0.21 13.18 9.92
N GLU A 65 0.69 14.34 10.36
CA GLU A 65 1.26 15.38 9.49
C GLU A 65 2.54 14.94 8.76
N ASN A 66 3.28 13.98 9.30
CA ASN A 66 4.51 13.47 8.70
C ASN A 66 4.29 12.18 7.88
N ARG A 67 3.11 11.57 7.96
CA ARG A 67 2.77 10.38 7.13
C ARG A 67 2.80 10.70 5.65
N MET A 68 2.39 11.91 5.27
CA MET A 68 2.40 12.34 3.87
C MET A 68 3.79 12.37 3.25
N LEU A 69 4.86 12.44 4.05
CA LEU A 69 6.23 12.38 3.55
C LEU A 69 6.61 10.96 3.09
N GLY A 70 5.95 9.92 3.60
CA GLY A 70 6.25 8.52 3.31
C GLY A 70 5.75 8.04 1.94
N HIS A 71 6.31 6.90 1.51
CA HIS A 71 6.00 6.25 0.23
C HIS A 71 4.55 5.75 0.12
N HIS A 72 3.98 5.32 1.26
CA HIS A 72 2.67 4.66 1.30
C HIS A 72 1.50 5.63 1.46
N TYR A 73 1.79 6.92 1.62
CA TYR A 73 0.73 7.92 1.71
C TYR A 73 -0.05 7.97 0.41
N GLU A 74 -1.37 7.89 0.51
CA GLU A 74 -2.27 7.91 -0.63
C GLU A 74 -2.40 9.33 -1.17
N CYS A 75 -1.98 9.51 -2.39
CA CYS A 75 -2.04 10.77 -3.12
C CYS A 75 -1.94 10.51 -4.62
N LEU A 76 -2.47 11.40 -5.43
CA LEU A 76 -2.35 11.29 -6.88
C LEU A 76 -1.03 11.89 -7.37
N ILE A 77 -0.17 11.06 -7.93
CA ILE A 77 1.08 11.47 -8.55
C ILE A 77 0.92 11.31 -10.06
N LYS A 78 1.08 12.42 -10.79
CA LYS A 78 1.07 12.42 -12.24
C LYS A 78 2.49 12.28 -12.78
N PHE A 79 2.73 11.25 -13.54
CA PHE A 79 3.99 10.97 -14.18
C PHE A 79 3.78 10.51 -15.63
N ARG A 80 4.27 11.27 -16.59
CA ARG A 80 4.17 10.97 -18.04
C ARG A 80 2.74 10.60 -18.48
N GLY A 81 1.74 11.37 -18.05
CA GLY A 81 0.34 11.19 -18.39
C GLY A 81 -0.41 10.11 -17.63
N VAL A 82 0.27 9.34 -16.79
CA VAL A 82 -0.32 8.28 -15.96
C VAL A 82 -0.50 8.76 -14.52
N GLU A 83 -1.60 8.39 -13.88
CA GLU A 83 -1.86 8.65 -12.46
C GLU A 83 -1.52 7.45 -11.59
N PHE A 84 -0.62 7.67 -10.63
CA PHE A 84 -0.25 6.74 -9.57
C PHE A 84 -0.80 7.27 -8.26
N TYR A 85 -1.40 6.43 -7.44
CA TYR A 85 -2.07 6.89 -6.21
C TYR A 85 -1.22 6.79 -4.94
N SER A 86 0.04 6.45 -5.11
CA SER A 86 1.05 6.59 -4.07
C SER A 86 2.44 6.60 -4.68
N MET A 87 3.39 7.18 -3.96
CA MET A 87 4.79 7.10 -4.35
C MET A 87 5.29 5.65 -4.44
N GLU A 88 4.82 4.78 -3.54
CA GLU A 88 5.19 3.36 -3.56
C GLU A 88 4.71 2.66 -4.82
N GLN A 89 3.51 3.00 -5.33
CA GLN A 89 3.03 2.40 -6.58
C GLN A 89 3.90 2.81 -7.76
N LEU A 90 4.21 4.11 -7.89
CA LEU A 90 5.11 4.59 -8.94
C LEU A 90 6.50 3.92 -8.82
N PHE A 91 7.09 3.95 -7.63
CA PHE A 91 8.40 3.34 -7.39
C PHE A 91 8.42 1.83 -7.64
N SER A 92 7.36 1.13 -7.22
CA SER A 92 7.23 -0.31 -7.47
C SER A 92 7.07 -0.64 -8.95
N SER A 93 6.39 0.20 -9.72
CA SER A 93 6.25 0.02 -11.18
C SER A 93 7.57 0.19 -11.91
N LEU A 94 8.37 1.19 -11.54
CA LEU A 94 9.67 1.47 -12.16
C LEU A 94 10.73 0.38 -11.91
N LYS A 95 10.48 -0.57 -11.01
CA LYS A 95 11.36 -1.74 -10.80
C LYS A 95 11.30 -2.75 -11.94
N PHE A 96 10.24 -2.73 -12.73
CA PHE A 96 9.91 -3.77 -13.73
C PHE A 96 9.87 -3.22 -15.16
N ASN A 97 10.74 -2.25 -15.46
CA ASN A 97 10.80 -1.67 -16.80
C ASN A 97 11.19 -2.71 -17.89
N GLU A 98 11.96 -3.75 -17.54
CA GLU A 98 12.29 -4.86 -18.43
C GLU A 98 11.18 -5.92 -18.53
N ARG A 99 10.22 -5.94 -17.58
CA ARG A 99 9.11 -6.92 -17.50
C ARG A 99 7.79 -6.22 -17.18
N PRO A 100 7.32 -5.33 -18.07
CA PRO A 100 6.20 -4.45 -17.77
C PRO A 100 4.86 -5.19 -17.62
N TYR A 101 4.70 -6.43 -18.08
CA TYR A 101 3.50 -7.23 -17.85
C TYR A 101 3.20 -7.49 -16.36
N ILE A 102 4.20 -7.38 -15.47
CA ILE A 102 4.00 -7.45 -14.01
C ILE A 102 3.15 -6.27 -13.49
N LEU A 103 3.05 -5.21 -14.27
CA LEU A 103 2.26 -4.03 -13.92
C LEU A 103 0.76 -4.31 -13.80
N ASP A 104 0.22 -5.33 -14.48
CA ASP A 104 -1.17 -5.73 -14.33
C ASP A 104 -1.52 -6.01 -12.86
N ASP A 105 -0.59 -6.59 -12.13
CA ASP A 105 -0.79 -6.84 -10.70
C ASP A 105 -0.47 -5.59 -9.84
N ILE A 106 0.61 -4.89 -10.12
CA ILE A 106 1.04 -3.74 -9.30
C ILE A 106 0.06 -2.56 -9.44
N MET A 107 -0.35 -2.24 -10.68
CA MET A 107 -1.21 -1.09 -10.96
C MET A 107 -2.66 -1.30 -10.55
N THR A 108 -3.11 -2.54 -10.44
CA THR A 108 -4.45 -2.88 -9.95
C THR A 108 -4.54 -2.94 -8.42
N ALA A 109 -3.42 -2.80 -7.71
CA ALA A 109 -3.40 -2.71 -6.25
C ALA A 109 -4.16 -1.46 -5.77
N SER A 110 -4.93 -1.54 -4.68
CA SER A 110 -5.80 -0.44 -4.22
C SER A 110 -5.06 0.67 -3.51
N TYR A 111 -3.86 0.41 -2.97
CA TYR A 111 -3.06 1.36 -2.19
C TYR A 111 -1.57 0.95 -2.12
N GLY A 112 -0.73 1.88 -1.65
CA GLY A 112 0.72 1.76 -1.74
C GLY A 112 1.32 0.51 -1.09
N VAL A 113 0.83 0.10 0.09
CA VAL A 113 1.36 -1.12 0.74
C VAL A 113 1.02 -2.38 -0.04
N ALA A 114 -0.15 -2.44 -0.67
CA ALA A 114 -0.52 -3.57 -1.53
C ALA A 114 0.38 -3.63 -2.77
N ALA A 115 0.62 -2.49 -3.43
CA ALA A 115 1.55 -2.41 -4.55
C ALA A 115 2.96 -2.91 -4.17
N LYS A 116 3.46 -2.48 -3.00
CA LYS A 116 4.74 -2.97 -2.46
C LYS A 116 4.75 -4.48 -2.27
N LYS A 117 3.73 -5.04 -1.64
CA LYS A 117 3.65 -6.48 -1.38
C LYS A 117 3.61 -7.29 -2.67
N ARG A 118 2.81 -6.85 -3.63
CA ARG A 118 2.73 -7.50 -4.94
C ARG A 118 4.09 -7.44 -5.65
N SER A 119 4.73 -6.28 -5.68
CA SER A 119 6.08 -6.15 -6.26
C SER A 119 7.10 -7.09 -5.58
N HIS A 120 7.04 -7.28 -4.26
CA HIS A 120 7.93 -8.16 -3.52
C HIS A 120 7.77 -9.65 -3.90
N VAL A 121 6.57 -10.09 -4.32
CA VAL A 121 6.38 -11.46 -4.82
C VAL A 121 7.27 -11.73 -6.02
N TYR A 122 7.33 -10.79 -6.95
CA TYR A 122 8.16 -10.89 -8.16
C TYR A 122 9.64 -10.64 -7.86
N MET A 123 9.95 -9.71 -6.94
CA MET A 123 11.33 -9.45 -6.51
C MET A 123 11.99 -10.69 -5.88
N LYS A 124 11.24 -11.52 -5.14
CA LYS A 124 11.75 -12.80 -4.60
C LYS A 124 12.12 -13.81 -5.68
N LYS A 125 11.61 -13.64 -6.89
CA LYS A 125 11.93 -14.46 -8.07
C LYS A 125 12.97 -13.78 -8.97
N PHE A 126 13.58 -12.69 -8.51
CA PHE A 126 14.54 -11.88 -9.28
C PHE A 126 14.00 -11.41 -10.64
N LEU A 127 12.72 -11.08 -10.71
CA LEU A 127 12.07 -10.63 -11.96
C LEU A 127 12.14 -9.11 -12.18
N TYR A 128 12.67 -8.34 -11.22
CA TYR A 128 12.89 -6.90 -11.37
C TYR A 128 14.15 -6.62 -12.19
N ASP A 129 14.28 -5.38 -12.67
CA ASP A 129 15.44 -4.96 -13.47
C ASP A 129 16.73 -5.26 -12.74
N SER A 130 17.67 -5.89 -13.43
CA SER A 130 18.93 -6.34 -12.82
C SER A 130 19.79 -5.19 -12.31
N ASP A 131 19.68 -4.00 -12.91
CA ASP A 131 20.37 -2.77 -12.53
C ASP A 131 19.58 -1.93 -11.50
N PHE A 132 18.38 -2.35 -11.09
CA PHE A 132 17.51 -1.60 -10.18
C PHE A 132 18.26 -1.13 -8.92
N ASN A 133 19.10 -1.99 -8.33
CA ASN A 133 19.84 -1.61 -7.13
C ASN A 133 20.81 -0.43 -7.38
N LEU A 134 21.39 -0.32 -8.57
CA LEU A 134 22.28 0.78 -8.94
C LEU A 134 21.54 2.11 -9.12
N LYS A 135 20.28 2.05 -9.55
CA LYS A 135 19.45 3.23 -9.86
C LYS A 135 18.39 3.54 -8.80
N SER A 136 18.27 2.73 -7.75
CA SER A 136 17.17 2.82 -6.79
C SER A 136 17.08 4.16 -6.06
N ALA A 137 18.21 4.77 -5.66
CA ALA A 137 18.19 6.09 -5.02
C ALA A 137 17.76 7.19 -6.00
N ARG A 138 18.17 7.12 -7.26
CA ARG A 138 17.74 8.03 -8.32
C ARG A 138 16.24 7.89 -8.57
N LEU A 139 15.74 6.67 -8.74
CA LEU A 139 14.31 6.42 -8.93
C LEU A 139 13.49 6.89 -7.73
N ASN A 140 14.01 6.73 -6.52
CA ASN A 140 13.36 7.23 -5.32
C ASN A 140 13.29 8.76 -5.29
N ALA A 141 14.39 9.45 -5.60
CA ALA A 141 14.40 10.90 -5.71
C ALA A 141 13.45 11.40 -6.82
N LEU A 142 13.40 10.71 -7.96
CA LEU A 142 12.46 11.00 -9.05
C LEU A 142 11.00 10.87 -8.54
N CYS A 143 10.67 9.83 -7.82
CA CYS A 143 9.33 9.65 -7.25
C CYS A 143 8.98 10.77 -6.24
N PHE A 144 9.91 11.19 -5.39
CA PHE A 144 9.71 12.35 -4.51
C PHE A 144 9.50 13.64 -5.31
N LEU A 145 10.26 13.84 -6.38
CA LEU A 145 10.10 15.00 -7.27
C LEU A 145 8.70 15.05 -7.87
N PHE A 146 8.24 13.95 -8.49
CA PHE A 146 6.91 13.91 -9.09
C PHE A 146 5.79 14.00 -8.05
N LYS A 147 6.01 13.53 -6.83
CA LYS A 147 5.11 13.78 -5.69
C LYS A 147 5.07 15.25 -5.34
N TYR A 148 6.22 15.95 -5.28
CA TYR A 148 6.30 17.39 -5.08
C TYR A 148 5.53 18.15 -6.16
N LEU A 149 5.72 17.77 -7.43
CA LEU A 149 5.06 18.39 -8.58
C LEU A 149 3.54 18.14 -8.64
N SER A 150 3.04 17.11 -7.97
CA SER A 150 1.64 16.68 -8.07
C SER A 150 0.79 16.96 -6.84
N VAL A 151 1.38 17.03 -5.64
CA VAL A 151 0.67 17.02 -4.36
C VAL A 151 0.92 18.32 -3.59
N PRO A 152 -0.04 19.27 -3.58
CA PRO A 152 0.13 20.57 -2.92
C PRO A 152 0.47 20.46 -1.42
N GLU A 153 -0.25 19.64 -0.67
CA GLU A 153 -0.05 19.49 0.78
C GLU A 153 1.35 18.92 1.11
N PHE A 154 1.90 18.07 0.24
CA PHE A 154 3.26 17.58 0.39
C PHE A 154 4.30 18.70 0.17
N ARG A 155 4.08 19.58 -0.82
CA ARG A 155 4.92 20.76 -1.04
C ARG A 155 4.90 21.69 0.16
N ASP A 156 3.71 22.00 0.66
CA ASP A 156 3.53 22.93 1.77
C ASP A 156 4.22 22.39 3.02
N ARG A 157 4.05 21.09 3.30
CA ARG A 157 4.77 20.46 4.42
C ARG A 157 6.29 20.52 4.26
N LEU A 158 6.82 20.29 3.06
CA LEU A 158 8.26 20.39 2.82
C LEU A 158 8.79 21.82 2.96
N ARG A 159 8.00 22.85 2.62
CA ARG A 159 8.34 24.26 2.87
C ARG A 159 8.44 24.57 4.36
N GLU A 160 7.49 24.09 5.16
CA GLU A 160 7.53 24.20 6.63
C GLU A 160 8.76 23.53 7.24
N LEU A 161 9.19 22.44 6.63
CA LEU A 161 10.35 21.65 7.08
C LEU A 161 11.68 22.07 6.43
N ARG A 162 11.75 23.28 5.84
CA ARG A 162 12.99 23.83 5.27
C ARG A 162 14.14 23.79 6.30
N GLY A 163 15.29 23.25 5.89
CA GLY A 163 16.47 23.15 6.74
C GLY A 163 16.41 22.06 7.82
N ARG A 164 15.27 21.37 8.01
CA ARG A 164 15.16 20.28 8.99
C ARG A 164 15.69 18.98 8.41
N THR A 165 16.32 18.18 9.24
CA THR A 165 16.75 16.82 8.88
C THR A 165 15.54 15.90 8.89
N LEU A 166 15.29 15.22 7.75
CA LEU A 166 14.22 14.26 7.58
C LEU A 166 14.79 12.85 7.65
N PHE A 167 14.13 11.98 8.40
CA PHE A 167 14.60 10.63 8.64
C PHE A 167 13.47 9.63 8.49
N GLU A 168 13.61 8.65 7.58
CA GLU A 168 12.59 7.63 7.39
C GLU A 168 12.69 6.55 8.46
N ASN A 169 11.61 6.38 9.23
CA ASN A 169 11.51 5.35 10.25
C ASN A 169 11.08 4.01 9.63
N LYS A 170 12.04 3.23 9.11
CA LYS A 170 11.80 1.91 8.49
C LYS A 170 11.78 0.73 9.48
N GLY A 171 12.14 0.95 10.75
CA GLY A 171 12.34 -0.12 11.72
C GLY A 171 13.65 -0.89 11.50
N GLU A 172 13.83 -2.04 12.17
CA GLU A 172 15.11 -2.75 12.25
C GLU A 172 15.54 -3.50 10.96
N TYR A 173 14.64 -3.62 9.97
CA TYR A 173 14.84 -4.48 8.81
C TYR A 173 15.13 -3.77 7.53
N GLU A 174 15.87 -3.55 6.79
CA GLU A 174 16.16 -2.88 5.49
C GLU A 174 17.06 -1.64 5.57
N GLY A 175 18.15 -1.72 6.30
CA GLY A 175 18.99 -0.56 6.57
C GLY A 175 18.28 0.37 7.54
N GLY A 176 17.30 -0.20 8.20
CA GLY A 176 16.63 0.37 9.34
C GLY A 176 17.65 0.69 10.39
N ASN A 177 17.41 1.81 10.98
CA ASN A 177 18.37 2.46 11.80
C ASN A 177 17.98 2.12 13.23
N PRO A 178 18.66 1.17 13.87
CA PRO A 178 18.38 0.87 15.24
C PRO A 178 18.56 2.15 16.05
N LEU A 179 17.52 2.50 16.80
CA LEU A 179 17.63 3.53 17.82
C LEU A 179 18.60 3.01 18.91
N ASP A 180 19.73 3.64 19.03
CA ASP A 180 20.56 3.49 20.25
C ASP A 180 19.84 4.19 21.40
N LYS A 181 19.05 3.42 22.15
CA LYS A 181 18.24 3.94 23.26
C LYS A 181 19.08 4.58 24.37
N LYS A 182 20.35 4.18 24.52
CA LYS A 182 21.23 4.76 25.55
C LYS A 182 21.71 6.15 25.18
N ARG A 183 22.00 6.37 23.89
CA ARG A 183 22.48 7.65 23.36
C ARG A 183 21.37 8.51 22.75
N ASN A 184 20.15 7.98 22.62
CA ASN A 184 19.04 8.59 21.92
C ASN A 184 19.36 9.02 20.47
N VAL A 185 20.07 8.13 19.75
CA VAL A 185 20.61 8.38 18.41
C VAL A 185 20.10 7.32 17.44
N LEU A 186 19.62 7.75 16.28
CA LEU A 186 19.33 6.88 15.15
C LEU A 186 20.62 6.65 14.36
N ILE A 187 20.92 5.40 14.02
CA ILE A 187 22.14 5.04 13.29
C ILE A 187 21.73 4.45 11.94
N GLY A 188 22.22 5.00 10.82
CA GLY A 188 21.95 4.44 9.51
C GLY A 188 22.28 5.32 8.32
N ARG A 189 22.03 4.80 7.13
CA ARG A 189 22.32 5.50 5.86
C ARG A 189 21.36 6.64 5.57
N ASN A 190 20.12 6.53 6.01
CA ASN A 190 19.03 7.49 5.74
C ASN A 190 18.92 7.89 4.24
N THR A 191 19.10 6.95 3.34
CA THR A 191 19.18 7.24 1.90
C THR A 191 17.91 7.93 1.38
N ASP A 192 16.73 7.45 1.82
CA ASP A 192 15.46 8.01 1.40
C ASP A 192 15.23 9.40 1.99
N GLY A 193 15.57 9.61 3.27
CA GLY A 193 15.51 10.94 3.89
C GLY A 193 16.44 11.94 3.22
N LYS A 194 17.66 11.52 2.87
CA LYS A 194 18.63 12.36 2.14
C LYS A 194 18.12 12.69 0.73
N ALA A 195 17.53 11.73 0.02
CA ALA A 195 16.93 11.96 -1.29
C ALA A 195 15.74 12.94 -1.20
N LEU A 196 14.88 12.79 -0.20
CA LEU A 196 13.77 13.71 0.04
C LEU A 196 14.26 15.13 0.38
N MET A 197 15.26 15.27 1.25
CA MET A 197 15.85 16.58 1.56
C MET A 197 16.48 17.23 0.34
N ALA A 198 17.19 16.48 -0.48
CA ALA A 198 17.82 17.00 -1.70
C ALA A 198 16.77 17.50 -2.71
N VAL A 199 15.67 16.76 -2.90
CA VAL A 199 14.54 17.19 -3.74
C VAL A 199 13.91 18.46 -3.16
N ARG A 200 13.64 18.50 -1.86
CA ARG A 200 13.10 19.68 -1.16
C ARG A 200 13.98 20.90 -1.42
N ASP A 201 15.26 20.80 -1.12
CA ASP A 201 16.19 21.93 -1.15
C ASP A 201 16.40 22.44 -2.59
N MET A 202 16.47 21.52 -3.58
CA MET A 202 16.48 21.86 -5.00
C MET A 202 15.24 22.65 -5.42
N MET A 203 14.05 22.13 -5.07
CA MET A 203 12.79 22.74 -5.49
C MET A 203 12.59 24.11 -4.82
N LEU A 204 12.83 24.19 -3.49
CA LEU A 204 12.70 25.45 -2.77
C LEU A 204 13.67 26.52 -3.30
N LYS A 205 14.89 26.14 -3.70
CA LYS A 205 15.83 27.07 -4.32
C LYS A 205 15.29 27.57 -5.67
N LEU A 206 14.78 26.67 -6.52
CA LEU A 206 14.20 27.08 -7.81
C LEU A 206 13.01 28.03 -7.65
N GLU A 207 12.16 27.78 -6.64
CA GLU A 207 11.03 28.65 -6.32
C GLU A 207 11.47 30.03 -5.83
N ASP A 208 12.45 30.06 -4.91
CA ASP A 208 12.99 31.32 -4.38
C ASP A 208 13.68 32.14 -5.50
N ASP A 209 14.51 31.51 -6.30
CA ASP A 209 15.22 32.16 -7.42
C ASP A 209 14.24 32.75 -8.45
N ALA A 210 13.15 32.02 -8.76
CA ALA A 210 12.13 32.47 -9.70
C ALA A 210 11.33 33.67 -9.16
N ILE A 211 10.96 33.65 -7.87
CA ILE A 211 10.27 34.77 -7.20
C ILE A 211 11.18 35.98 -7.20
N ALA A 212 12.44 35.84 -6.79
CA ALA A 212 13.41 36.94 -6.76
C ALA A 212 13.62 37.58 -8.15
N ALA A 213 13.75 36.76 -9.19
CA ALA A 213 13.89 37.24 -10.58
C ALA A 213 12.66 38.03 -11.03
N ALA A 214 11.45 37.53 -10.75
CA ALA A 214 10.22 38.21 -11.11
C ALA A 214 10.00 39.52 -10.31
N GLU A 215 10.40 39.59 -9.05
CA GLU A 215 10.38 40.83 -8.23
C GLU A 215 11.38 41.84 -8.75
N GLN A 216 12.57 41.41 -9.16
CA GLN A 216 13.58 42.27 -9.78
C GLN A 216 13.09 42.85 -11.12
N GLU A 217 12.48 42.02 -11.97
CA GLU A 217 11.93 42.47 -13.26
C GLU A 217 10.83 43.52 -13.06
N LYS A 218 9.95 43.34 -12.06
CA LYS A 218 8.84 44.26 -11.77
C LYS A 218 9.25 45.46 -10.93
N GLY A 219 10.43 45.50 -10.36
CA GLY A 219 10.89 46.54 -9.45
C GLY A 219 10.07 46.65 -8.17
N ARG A 220 9.30 45.64 -7.80
CA ARG A 220 8.48 45.60 -6.57
C ARG A 220 8.26 44.16 -6.10
N GLN A 221 7.81 44.01 -4.87
CA GLN A 221 7.33 42.72 -4.37
C GLN A 221 6.11 42.23 -5.16
N LEU A 222 6.04 40.91 -5.37
CA LEU A 222 4.92 40.26 -6.02
C LEU A 222 3.73 40.16 -5.06
N THR A 223 2.52 40.31 -5.59
CA THR A 223 1.28 39.93 -4.89
C THR A 223 1.20 38.43 -4.70
N ASP A 224 0.35 37.95 -3.81
CA ASP A 224 0.15 36.53 -3.54
C ASP A 224 -0.30 35.75 -4.80
N GLN A 225 -1.11 36.37 -5.66
CA GLN A 225 -1.54 35.75 -6.91
C GLN A 225 -0.37 35.65 -7.90
N GLU A 226 0.43 36.70 -8.07
CA GLU A 226 1.61 36.71 -8.91
C GLU A 226 2.64 35.67 -8.45
N LYS A 227 2.84 35.52 -7.12
CA LYS A 227 3.69 34.45 -6.56
C LYS A 227 3.17 33.07 -6.93
N LYS A 228 1.85 32.82 -6.81
CA LYS A 228 1.26 31.54 -7.22
C LYS A 228 1.49 31.25 -8.70
N ASP A 229 1.32 32.25 -9.56
CA ASP A 229 1.52 32.11 -11.00
C ASP A 229 3.00 31.79 -11.34
N VAL A 230 3.95 32.46 -10.71
CA VAL A 230 5.39 32.16 -10.85
C VAL A 230 5.71 30.77 -10.36
N LEU A 231 5.20 30.36 -9.19
CA LEU A 231 5.41 29.01 -8.67
C LEU A 231 4.81 27.94 -9.57
N GLN A 232 3.64 28.18 -10.16
CA GLN A 232 3.04 27.22 -11.11
C GLN A 232 3.93 27.07 -12.37
N GLN A 233 4.47 28.17 -12.89
CA GLN A 233 5.40 28.13 -14.03
C GLN A 233 6.67 27.33 -13.72
N VAL A 234 7.21 27.46 -12.51
CA VAL A 234 8.35 26.64 -12.04
C VAL A 234 7.99 25.17 -12.04
N LEU A 235 6.83 24.81 -11.45
CA LEU A 235 6.38 23.41 -11.40
C LEU A 235 6.21 22.80 -12.79
N ASP A 236 5.60 23.55 -13.71
CA ASP A 236 5.36 23.09 -15.08
C ASP A 236 6.67 22.94 -15.86
N SER A 237 7.58 23.89 -15.73
CA SER A 237 8.92 23.84 -16.36
C SER A 237 9.74 22.65 -15.85
N VAL A 238 9.76 22.43 -14.53
CA VAL A 238 10.46 21.29 -13.91
C VAL A 238 9.84 19.98 -14.35
N ARG A 239 8.50 19.88 -14.40
CA ARG A 239 7.80 18.70 -14.91
C ARG A 239 8.21 18.39 -16.33
N GLN A 240 8.10 19.38 -17.23
CA GLN A 240 8.45 19.21 -18.63
C GLN A 240 9.91 18.78 -18.81
N LYS A 241 10.84 19.40 -18.08
CA LYS A 241 12.26 19.04 -18.10
C LYS A 241 12.47 17.57 -17.75
N TRP A 242 11.89 17.10 -16.63
CA TRP A 242 12.15 15.75 -16.15
C TRP A 242 11.37 14.67 -16.91
N GLU A 243 10.16 14.94 -17.40
CA GLU A 243 9.44 14.00 -18.27
C GLU A 243 10.14 13.80 -19.63
N ASN A 244 10.95 14.78 -20.06
CA ASN A 244 11.73 14.71 -21.30
C ASN A 244 13.19 14.31 -21.10
N ASP A 245 13.66 14.13 -19.87
CA ASP A 245 15.02 13.69 -19.56
C ASP A 245 15.26 12.27 -20.08
N GLU A 246 16.38 12.08 -20.81
CA GLU A 246 16.70 10.82 -21.48
C GLU A 246 16.93 9.67 -20.48
N THR A 247 17.46 9.97 -19.29
CA THR A 247 17.65 8.95 -18.26
C THR A 247 16.32 8.51 -17.66
N VAL A 248 15.42 9.47 -17.43
CA VAL A 248 14.07 9.19 -16.95
C VAL A 248 13.28 8.38 -17.97
N LYS A 249 13.36 8.74 -19.24
CA LYS A 249 12.76 7.96 -20.33
C LYS A 249 13.29 6.53 -20.34
N LYS A 250 14.60 6.35 -20.37
CA LYS A 250 15.25 5.03 -20.36
C LYS A 250 14.77 4.16 -19.18
N ASP A 251 14.59 4.75 -18.01
CA ASP A 251 14.17 4.03 -16.80
C ASP A 251 12.66 3.75 -16.75
N SER A 252 11.83 4.35 -17.62
CA SER A 252 10.38 4.29 -17.52
C SER A 252 9.62 4.03 -18.84
N ASP A 253 10.27 4.10 -20.01
CA ASP A 253 9.57 4.03 -21.32
C ASP A 253 8.72 2.77 -21.44
N LYS A 254 9.29 1.59 -21.17
CA LYS A 254 8.55 0.33 -21.30
C LYS A 254 7.41 0.20 -20.30
N VAL A 255 7.55 0.79 -19.10
CA VAL A 255 6.47 0.89 -18.11
C VAL A 255 5.32 1.73 -18.66
N ILE A 256 5.64 2.90 -19.19
CA ILE A 256 4.65 3.85 -19.68
C ILE A 256 3.99 3.33 -20.98
N GLU A 257 4.75 2.82 -21.92
CA GLU A 257 4.25 2.21 -23.15
C GLU A 257 3.30 1.04 -22.85
N TYR A 258 3.68 0.19 -21.90
CA TYR A 258 2.84 -0.92 -21.48
C TYR A 258 1.50 -0.46 -20.90
N ILE A 259 1.51 0.54 -20.00
CA ILE A 259 0.29 1.09 -19.40
C ILE A 259 -0.61 1.68 -20.49
N TYR A 260 -0.05 2.43 -21.46
CA TYR A 260 -0.83 3.00 -22.57
C TYR A 260 -1.44 1.93 -23.48
N ALA A 261 -0.74 0.79 -23.66
CA ALA A 261 -1.25 -0.32 -24.47
C ALA A 261 -2.31 -1.18 -23.74
N HIS A 262 -2.42 -1.10 -22.41
CA HIS A 262 -3.31 -1.94 -21.58
C HIS A 262 -4.28 -1.10 -20.72
N THR A 263 -4.84 -0.05 -21.30
CA THR A 263 -5.75 0.88 -20.60
C THR A 263 -7.10 0.27 -20.20
N ASP A 264 -7.44 -0.86 -20.76
CA ASP A 264 -8.58 -1.71 -20.37
C ASP A 264 -8.36 -2.39 -19.01
N ILE A 265 -7.12 -2.70 -18.67
CA ILE A 265 -6.72 -3.32 -17.40
C ILE A 265 -6.21 -2.25 -16.42
N ILE A 266 -5.34 -1.35 -16.91
CA ILE A 266 -4.67 -0.31 -16.14
C ILE A 266 -5.19 1.07 -16.59
N PRO A 267 -6.16 1.66 -15.90
CA PRO A 267 -6.67 2.97 -16.29
C PRO A 267 -5.62 4.07 -16.10
N LEU A 268 -5.47 4.94 -17.11
CA LEU A 268 -4.55 6.10 -17.04
C LEU A 268 -4.94 7.08 -15.92
N LYS A 269 -6.23 7.20 -15.66
CA LYS A 269 -6.78 7.98 -14.56
C LYS A 269 -7.42 7.04 -13.56
N ARG A 270 -7.01 7.14 -12.30
CA ARG A 270 -7.54 6.29 -11.27
C ARG A 270 -8.98 6.65 -10.93
N GLN A 271 -9.82 5.62 -10.91
CA GLN A 271 -11.12 5.70 -10.27
C GLN A 271 -10.94 5.33 -8.78
N TRP A 272 -11.02 6.34 -7.92
CA TRP A 272 -11.12 6.08 -6.49
C TRP A 272 -12.43 5.35 -6.20
N PRO A 273 -12.50 4.52 -5.15
CA PRO A 273 -13.78 4.05 -4.65
C PRO A 273 -14.70 5.24 -4.49
N LYS A 274 -15.98 5.09 -4.86
CA LYS A 274 -16.97 6.17 -4.72
C LYS A 274 -16.80 6.79 -3.34
N GLU A 275 -16.69 8.11 -3.29
CA GLU A 275 -16.71 8.86 -2.05
C GLU A 275 -17.94 8.41 -1.25
N GLY A 276 -17.75 8.04 0.03
CA GLY A 276 -18.83 7.49 0.85
C GLY A 276 -18.99 5.98 0.84
N THR A 277 -18.29 5.20 -0.02
CA THR A 277 -18.28 3.74 0.09
C THR A 277 -17.75 3.33 1.46
N LYS A 278 -18.50 2.51 2.17
CA LYS A 278 -18.14 1.97 3.49
C LYS A 278 -18.07 0.45 3.42
N ALA A 279 -17.34 -0.18 4.34
CA ALA A 279 -17.27 -1.63 4.41
C ALA A 279 -17.29 -2.12 5.86
N ILE A 280 -17.87 -3.29 6.05
CA ILE A 280 -17.77 -4.09 7.27
C ILE A 280 -16.97 -5.34 6.93
N LEU A 281 -15.89 -5.58 7.66
CA LEU A 281 -15.13 -6.84 7.57
C LEU A 281 -15.73 -7.83 8.54
N VAL A 282 -15.95 -9.07 8.11
CA VAL A 282 -16.56 -10.10 8.95
C VAL A 282 -15.96 -11.48 8.67
N GLU A 283 -15.76 -12.26 9.70
CA GLU A 283 -15.36 -13.66 9.56
C GLU A 283 -16.54 -14.51 9.08
N PHE A 284 -16.27 -15.37 8.09
CA PHE A 284 -17.23 -16.34 7.59
C PHE A 284 -17.53 -17.41 8.63
N ASP A 285 -16.44 -17.98 9.16
CA ASP A 285 -16.48 -19.08 10.12
C ASP A 285 -16.94 -18.56 11.48
N ASP A 286 -17.97 -19.17 12.03
CA ASP A 286 -18.55 -18.91 13.34
C ASP A 286 -19.16 -17.51 13.55
N CYS A 287 -19.04 -16.61 12.56
CA CYS A 287 -19.70 -15.30 12.59
C CYS A 287 -20.92 -15.21 11.67
N ILE A 288 -20.75 -15.54 10.37
CA ILE A 288 -21.89 -15.59 9.44
C ILE A 288 -22.53 -16.96 9.49
N PHE A 289 -21.73 -18.02 9.47
CA PHE A 289 -22.16 -19.41 9.50
C PHE A 289 -21.56 -20.16 10.69
N ASP A 290 -22.36 -20.99 11.36
CA ASP A 290 -21.87 -22.02 12.25
C ASP A 290 -21.17 -23.10 11.41
N THR A 291 -19.85 -23.12 11.49
CA THR A 291 -18.98 -24.08 10.80
C THR A 291 -18.40 -25.14 11.73
N SER A 292 -19.00 -25.34 12.91
CA SER A 292 -18.56 -26.31 13.93
C SER A 292 -18.52 -27.76 13.44
N VAL A 293 -19.29 -28.08 12.41
CA VAL A 293 -19.21 -29.38 11.70
C VAL A 293 -17.79 -29.66 11.20
N ASP A 294 -17.04 -28.65 10.79
CA ASP A 294 -15.66 -28.79 10.32
C ASP A 294 -14.73 -29.29 11.41
N ASP A 295 -14.86 -28.77 12.62
CA ASP A 295 -14.05 -29.20 13.77
C ASP A 295 -14.39 -30.61 14.23
N ASN A 296 -15.66 -30.99 14.17
CA ASN A 296 -16.11 -32.34 14.50
C ASN A 296 -15.54 -33.36 13.50
N VAL A 297 -15.52 -33.02 12.21
CA VAL A 297 -14.95 -33.92 11.18
C VAL A 297 -13.44 -33.98 11.29
N ARG A 298 -12.76 -32.88 11.61
CA ARG A 298 -11.31 -32.89 11.87
C ARG A 298 -10.94 -33.77 13.05
N LYS A 299 -11.70 -33.70 14.14
CA LYS A 299 -11.51 -34.56 15.31
C LYS A 299 -11.72 -36.04 14.97
N ALA A 300 -12.74 -36.34 14.17
CA ALA A 300 -13.07 -37.72 13.80
C ALA A 300 -12.09 -38.34 12.78
N LYS A 301 -11.61 -37.58 11.81
CA LYS A 301 -10.75 -38.07 10.70
C LYS A 301 -9.24 -37.79 10.92
N GLY A 302 -8.86 -37.14 12.01
CA GLY A 302 -7.50 -36.72 12.33
C GLY A 302 -7.03 -35.46 11.57
N ALA A 303 -6.00 -34.81 12.09
CA ALA A 303 -5.53 -33.47 11.64
C ALA A 303 -4.95 -33.43 10.20
N LYS A 304 -4.80 -34.54 9.49
CA LYS A 304 -4.28 -34.65 8.13
C LYS A 304 -5.36 -34.62 7.05
N VAL A 305 -6.38 -33.78 7.18
CA VAL A 305 -7.34 -33.60 6.08
C VAL A 305 -6.78 -32.65 5.06
N SER A 306 -5.96 -33.16 4.14
CA SER A 306 -5.40 -32.43 2.99
C SER A 306 -6.41 -32.21 1.84
N TYR A 307 -7.67 -32.59 2.00
CA TYR A 307 -8.68 -32.63 0.94
C TYR A 307 -9.80 -31.60 1.11
N TRP A 308 -9.41 -30.35 1.37
CA TRP A 308 -10.33 -29.24 1.56
C TRP A 308 -11.41 -29.07 0.47
N PRO A 309 -11.15 -29.23 -0.85
CA PRO A 309 -12.21 -29.04 -1.84
C PRO A 309 -13.33 -30.08 -1.78
N THR A 310 -13.02 -31.36 -1.50
CA THR A 310 -14.00 -32.44 -1.36
C THR A 310 -14.75 -32.31 -0.04
N PHE A 311 -14.02 -32.00 1.02
CA PHE A 311 -14.55 -31.77 2.35
C PHE A 311 -15.66 -30.69 2.35
N TYR A 312 -15.39 -29.50 1.79
CA TYR A 312 -16.36 -28.43 1.76
C TYR A 312 -17.57 -28.74 0.87
N ARG A 313 -17.41 -29.54 -0.19
CA ARG A 313 -18.53 -29.96 -1.04
C ARG A 313 -19.53 -30.81 -0.27
N GLU A 314 -19.04 -31.66 0.64
CA GLU A 314 -19.88 -32.54 1.47
C GLU A 314 -20.55 -31.81 2.63
N TYR A 315 -19.92 -30.78 3.20
CA TYR A 315 -20.32 -30.16 4.45
C TYR A 315 -20.95 -28.77 4.31
N ILE A 316 -20.76 -28.04 3.17
CA ILE A 316 -21.45 -26.77 2.92
C ILE A 316 -22.97 -26.82 3.25
N PRO A 317 -23.72 -27.88 2.84
CA PRO A 317 -25.13 -27.97 3.17
C PRO A 317 -25.45 -28.11 4.65
N GLN A 318 -24.45 -28.38 5.47
CA GLN A 318 -24.58 -28.53 6.94
C GLN A 318 -24.24 -27.24 7.70
N TYR A 319 -23.71 -26.22 7.02
CA TYR A 319 -23.46 -24.93 7.64
C TYR A 319 -24.80 -24.24 7.94
N LYS A 320 -24.94 -23.78 9.18
CA LYS A 320 -26.13 -23.06 9.61
C LYS A 320 -25.85 -21.58 9.62
N LEU A 321 -26.68 -20.82 8.92
CA LEU A 321 -26.66 -19.36 8.98
C LEU A 321 -27.06 -18.90 10.37
N HIS A 322 -26.29 -18.00 10.97
CA HIS A 322 -26.71 -17.32 12.19
C HIS A 322 -27.84 -16.34 11.91
N ASP A 323 -28.83 -16.32 12.79
CA ASP A 323 -30.03 -15.47 12.64
C ASP A 323 -29.67 -13.99 12.56
N GLY A 324 -30.31 -13.28 11.64
CA GLY A 324 -30.12 -11.85 11.44
C GLY A 324 -29.17 -11.48 10.30
N TRP A 325 -28.36 -12.40 9.80
CA TRP A 325 -27.42 -12.07 8.71
C TRP A 325 -28.11 -11.77 7.38
N LYS A 326 -29.25 -12.40 7.09
CA LYS A 326 -30.00 -12.11 5.87
C LYS A 326 -30.39 -10.63 5.83
N GLU A 327 -30.97 -10.14 6.91
CA GLU A 327 -31.42 -8.75 7.05
C GLU A 327 -30.22 -7.77 6.99
N VAL A 328 -29.08 -8.13 7.61
CA VAL A 328 -27.86 -7.31 7.53
C VAL A 328 -27.33 -7.21 6.11
N LEU A 329 -27.32 -8.31 5.34
CA LEU A 329 -26.86 -8.32 3.96
C LEU A 329 -27.78 -7.49 3.04
N GLU A 330 -29.12 -7.62 3.23
CA GLU A 330 -30.10 -6.82 2.52
C GLU A 330 -29.93 -5.32 2.85
N TRP A 331 -29.78 -4.99 4.13
CA TRP A 331 -29.52 -3.62 4.58
C TRP A 331 -28.20 -3.06 4.02
N ALA A 332 -27.13 -3.84 4.05
CA ALA A 332 -25.84 -3.42 3.52
C ALA A 332 -25.93 -3.10 2.02
N THR A 333 -26.63 -3.95 1.25
CA THR A 333 -26.88 -3.73 -0.18
C THR A 333 -27.67 -2.43 -0.42
N GLN A 334 -28.74 -2.20 0.34
CA GLN A 334 -29.59 -0.99 0.24
C GLN A 334 -28.82 0.29 0.58
N ASN A 335 -27.85 0.22 1.51
CA ASN A 335 -27.08 1.37 1.98
C ASN A 335 -25.70 1.50 1.28
N GLY A 336 -25.40 0.68 0.27
CA GLY A 336 -24.13 0.71 -0.46
C GLY A 336 -22.93 0.36 0.40
N ILE A 337 -23.12 -0.44 1.48
CA ILE A 337 -22.06 -0.91 2.36
C ILE A 337 -21.55 -2.26 1.84
N LEU A 338 -20.24 -2.36 1.66
CA LEU A 338 -19.59 -3.62 1.27
C LEU A 338 -19.42 -4.54 2.49
N ILE A 339 -19.67 -5.82 2.31
CA ILE A 339 -19.39 -6.84 3.31
C ILE A 339 -18.15 -7.63 2.88
N GLY A 340 -17.02 -7.33 3.53
CA GLY A 340 -15.75 -8.02 3.28
C GLY A 340 -15.68 -9.32 4.08
N VAL A 341 -15.91 -10.44 3.42
CA VAL A 341 -15.94 -11.75 4.07
C VAL A 341 -14.56 -12.38 4.14
N LEU A 342 -14.16 -12.78 5.33
CA LEU A 342 -12.91 -13.45 5.63
C LEU A 342 -13.20 -14.89 6.04
N GLY A 343 -12.51 -15.86 5.50
CA GLY A 343 -12.79 -17.26 5.82
C GLY A 343 -11.59 -18.18 5.70
N LYS A 344 -11.71 -19.36 6.28
CA LYS A 344 -10.76 -20.47 6.08
C LYS A 344 -10.93 -21.08 4.68
N ALA A 345 -12.11 -20.96 4.11
CA ALA A 345 -12.48 -21.47 2.80
C ALA A 345 -11.96 -20.58 1.64
N LYS A 346 -11.99 -21.11 0.42
CA LYS A 346 -11.72 -20.35 -0.80
C LYS A 346 -12.95 -19.53 -1.22
N ALA A 347 -12.73 -18.46 -1.98
CA ALA A 347 -13.78 -17.57 -2.49
C ALA A 347 -14.98 -18.30 -3.12
N ASP A 348 -14.73 -19.30 -3.98
CA ASP A 348 -15.79 -20.06 -4.64
C ASP A 348 -16.70 -20.82 -3.66
N LEU A 349 -16.13 -21.27 -2.53
CA LEU A 349 -16.89 -21.99 -1.53
C LEU A 349 -17.75 -21.03 -0.70
N VAL A 350 -17.21 -19.87 -0.34
CA VAL A 350 -17.97 -18.81 0.30
C VAL A 350 -19.17 -18.43 -0.56
N ARG A 351 -18.93 -18.10 -1.84
CA ARG A 351 -20.00 -17.77 -2.80
C ARG A 351 -21.06 -18.87 -2.88
N LYS A 352 -20.66 -20.13 -3.08
CA LYS A 352 -21.60 -21.26 -3.15
C LYS A 352 -22.41 -21.46 -1.87
N THR A 353 -21.83 -21.16 -0.70
CA THR A 353 -22.56 -21.23 0.57
C THR A 353 -23.64 -20.14 0.64
N PHE A 354 -23.32 -18.92 0.20
CA PHE A 354 -24.31 -17.85 0.13
C PHE A 354 -25.45 -18.19 -0.86
N GLU A 355 -25.10 -18.64 -2.07
CA GLU A 355 -26.06 -19.08 -3.09
C GLU A 355 -26.98 -20.21 -2.58
N ALA A 356 -26.40 -21.24 -1.93
CA ALA A 356 -27.16 -22.36 -1.37
C ALA A 356 -28.13 -21.97 -0.24
N ASN A 357 -27.86 -20.86 0.44
CA ASN A 357 -28.74 -20.32 1.50
C ASN A 357 -29.64 -19.17 1.00
N GLY A 358 -29.67 -18.90 -0.31
CA GLY A 358 -30.50 -17.86 -0.90
C GLY A 358 -30.17 -16.45 -0.38
N LEU A 359 -28.90 -16.19 -0.03
CA LEU A 359 -28.45 -14.93 0.50
C LEU A 359 -28.03 -13.98 -0.61
N PRO A 360 -28.29 -12.66 -0.48
CA PRO A 360 -27.78 -11.65 -1.43
C PRO A 360 -26.25 -11.64 -1.40
N TYR A 361 -25.65 -11.54 -2.59
CA TYR A 361 -24.20 -11.55 -2.75
C TYR A 361 -23.66 -10.26 -3.42
N ASP A 362 -24.54 -9.33 -3.79
CA ASP A 362 -24.18 -8.13 -4.57
C ASP A 362 -23.26 -7.19 -3.79
N SER A 363 -23.44 -7.09 -2.48
CA SER A 363 -22.58 -6.29 -1.58
C SER A 363 -21.46 -7.10 -0.95
N VAL A 364 -21.34 -8.41 -1.24
CA VAL A 364 -20.38 -9.30 -0.59
C VAL A 364 -19.12 -9.44 -1.44
N VAL A 365 -17.97 -9.21 -0.82
CA VAL A 365 -16.66 -9.39 -1.43
C VAL A 365 -15.85 -10.35 -0.57
N TYR A 366 -15.29 -11.39 -1.19
CA TYR A 366 -14.34 -12.23 -0.50
C TYR A 366 -13.03 -11.47 -0.28
N ALA A 367 -12.76 -11.11 0.97
CA ALA A 367 -11.60 -10.31 1.36
C ALA A 367 -10.37 -11.16 1.72
N GLY A 368 -10.49 -12.49 1.66
CA GLY A 368 -9.37 -13.41 1.76
C GLY A 368 -9.41 -14.35 2.98
N ARG A 369 -8.27 -15.01 3.26
CA ARG A 369 -8.18 -15.99 4.35
C ARG A 369 -7.81 -15.33 5.67
N ALA A 370 -8.68 -15.44 6.67
CA ALA A 370 -8.51 -14.89 8.01
C ALA A 370 -7.16 -15.25 8.68
N SER A 371 -6.59 -16.42 8.38
CA SER A 371 -5.37 -16.92 9.04
C SER A 371 -4.04 -16.47 8.41
N ARG A 372 -4.05 -15.81 7.24
CA ARG A 372 -2.83 -15.53 6.45
C ARG A 372 -2.69 -14.09 5.97
N GLN A 373 -3.67 -13.24 6.21
CA GLN A 373 -3.70 -11.90 5.67
C GLN A 373 -3.56 -10.87 6.79
N ASN A 374 -2.77 -9.85 6.52
CA ASN A 374 -2.89 -8.62 7.29
C ASN A 374 -4.05 -7.80 6.70
N GLY A 375 -4.57 -6.83 7.46
CA GLY A 375 -5.73 -6.03 7.06
C GLY A 375 -5.58 -5.31 5.73
N TYR A 376 -4.36 -5.10 5.29
CA TYR A 376 -4.09 -4.45 4.01
C TYR A 376 -4.48 -5.32 2.81
N ASP A 377 -4.28 -6.65 2.87
CA ASP A 377 -4.72 -7.55 1.79
C ASP A 377 -6.25 -7.63 1.71
N MET A 378 -6.93 -7.48 2.86
CA MET A 378 -8.39 -7.43 2.94
C MET A 378 -8.95 -6.19 2.26
N ILE A 379 -8.41 -5.02 2.59
CA ILE A 379 -8.83 -3.74 2.02
C ILE A 379 -8.56 -3.68 0.51
N ASP A 380 -7.43 -4.23 0.08
CA ASP A 380 -7.09 -4.30 -1.34
C ASP A 380 -8.11 -5.12 -2.13
N SER A 381 -8.58 -6.24 -1.58
CA SER A 381 -9.65 -7.05 -2.20
C SER A 381 -10.96 -6.27 -2.33
N LEU A 382 -11.26 -5.39 -1.39
CA LEU A 382 -12.46 -4.54 -1.40
C LEU A 382 -12.31 -3.29 -2.27
N LYS A 383 -11.10 -2.96 -2.73
CA LYS A 383 -10.82 -1.72 -3.48
C LYS A 383 -11.23 -0.45 -2.72
N ILE A 384 -11.05 -0.43 -1.41
CA ILE A 384 -11.37 0.69 -0.52
C ILE A 384 -10.13 1.17 0.24
N ARG A 385 -10.28 2.26 0.98
CA ARG A 385 -9.27 2.80 1.89
C ARG A 385 -9.48 2.29 3.32
N PRO A 386 -8.42 2.25 4.17
CA PRO A 386 -8.55 1.83 5.56
C PRO A 386 -9.62 2.58 6.35
N GLU A 387 -9.76 3.88 6.15
CA GLU A 387 -10.73 4.75 6.83
C GLU A 387 -12.17 4.51 6.39
N GLN A 388 -12.39 3.79 5.31
CA GLN A 388 -13.72 3.38 4.85
C GLN A 388 -14.21 2.10 5.53
N VAL A 389 -13.35 1.42 6.30
CA VAL A 389 -13.74 0.26 7.11
C VAL A 389 -14.43 0.73 8.38
N LEU A 390 -15.71 0.43 8.52
CA LEU A 390 -16.51 0.77 9.69
C LEU A 390 -16.09 -0.06 10.91
N CYS A 391 -15.92 -1.36 10.72
CA CYS A 391 -15.51 -2.28 11.76
C CYS A 391 -15.04 -3.63 11.20
N TYR A 392 -14.44 -4.42 12.08
CA TYR A 392 -14.09 -5.83 11.90
C TYR A 392 -14.88 -6.65 12.90
N VAL A 393 -15.77 -7.51 12.42
CA VAL A 393 -16.65 -8.38 13.23
C VAL A 393 -16.05 -9.78 13.30
N SER A 394 -15.81 -10.27 14.49
CA SER A 394 -15.28 -11.62 14.70
C SER A 394 -15.74 -12.23 16.02
N GLY A 395 -15.98 -13.53 16.01
CA GLY A 395 -16.19 -14.36 17.20
C GLY A 395 -14.90 -15.01 17.72
N SER A 396 -13.70 -14.54 17.33
CA SER A 396 -12.44 -15.20 17.65
C SER A 396 -11.38 -14.25 18.24
N GLN A 397 -10.50 -14.76 19.11
CA GLN A 397 -9.33 -14.03 19.60
C GLN A 397 -8.34 -13.67 18.48
N GLN A 398 -8.28 -14.52 17.45
CA GLN A 398 -7.45 -14.24 16.28
C GLN A 398 -7.97 -13.02 15.52
N GLY A 399 -9.27 -12.88 15.35
CA GLY A 399 -9.90 -11.72 14.74
C GLY A 399 -9.66 -10.44 15.54
N LEU A 400 -9.78 -10.49 16.88
CA LEU A 400 -9.43 -9.37 17.75
C LEU A 400 -7.98 -8.92 17.54
N LYS A 401 -7.04 -9.87 17.52
CA LYS A 401 -5.64 -9.59 17.26
C LYS A 401 -5.43 -8.92 15.90
N GLN A 402 -6.06 -9.44 14.86
CA GLN A 402 -5.99 -8.90 13.51
C GLN A 402 -6.56 -7.47 13.41
N ALA A 403 -7.71 -7.23 14.03
CA ALA A 403 -8.32 -5.91 14.06
C ALA A 403 -7.38 -4.89 14.72
N LYS A 404 -6.78 -5.23 15.88
CA LYS A 404 -5.83 -4.37 16.61
C LYS A 404 -4.55 -4.10 15.80
N GLU A 405 -3.96 -5.13 15.20
CA GLU A 405 -2.76 -4.99 14.37
C GLU A 405 -2.98 -4.08 13.15
N ASN A 406 -4.21 -4.06 12.64
CA ASN A 406 -4.58 -3.25 11.48
C ASN A 406 -5.34 -1.96 11.84
N ARG A 407 -5.52 -1.67 13.13
CA ARG A 407 -6.20 -0.48 13.65
C ARG A 407 -7.65 -0.34 13.19
N PHE A 408 -8.34 -1.46 12.97
CA PHE A 408 -9.76 -1.47 12.74
C PHE A 408 -10.52 -1.45 14.06
N ARG A 409 -11.68 -0.79 14.07
CA ARG A 409 -12.62 -0.91 15.17
C ARG A 409 -13.09 -2.38 15.25
N PHE A 410 -12.82 -3.04 16.35
CA PHE A 410 -13.25 -4.41 16.57
C PHE A 410 -14.67 -4.45 17.14
N ILE A 411 -15.46 -5.43 16.70
CA ILE A 411 -16.76 -5.79 17.27
C ILE A 411 -16.77 -7.30 17.53
N GLY A 412 -16.91 -7.67 18.80
CA GLY A 412 -16.98 -9.07 19.23
C GLY A 412 -18.36 -9.66 18.97
N ALA A 413 -18.43 -10.73 18.19
CA ALA A 413 -19.66 -11.50 17.94
C ALA A 413 -19.83 -12.56 19.04
N THR A 414 -20.81 -12.41 19.93
CA THR A 414 -21.00 -13.31 21.08
C THR A 414 -21.85 -14.54 20.77
N TRP A 415 -22.39 -14.63 19.56
CA TRP A 415 -23.05 -15.84 19.05
C TRP A 415 -22.08 -16.86 18.43
N GLY A 416 -20.80 -16.51 18.31
CA GLY A 416 -19.73 -17.37 17.80
C GLY A 416 -19.17 -18.32 18.88
N SER A 417 -17.93 -18.76 18.68
CA SER A 417 -17.25 -19.73 19.54
C SER A 417 -16.75 -19.18 20.87
N GLN A 418 -16.77 -17.87 21.07
CA GLN A 418 -16.25 -17.19 22.26
C GLN A 418 -17.36 -16.45 23.01
N SER A 419 -17.22 -16.38 24.34
CA SER A 419 -18.09 -15.55 25.18
C SER A 419 -17.67 -14.08 25.18
N ALA A 420 -18.55 -13.18 25.63
CA ALA A 420 -18.25 -11.76 25.78
C ALA A 420 -17.01 -11.50 26.67
N ASP A 421 -16.76 -12.35 27.66
CA ASP A 421 -15.60 -12.23 28.54
C ASP A 421 -14.26 -12.35 27.81
N ALA A 422 -14.25 -13.09 26.69
CA ALA A 422 -13.06 -13.20 25.84
C ALA A 422 -12.66 -11.88 25.16
N PHE A 423 -13.60 -10.94 25.02
CA PHE A 423 -13.41 -9.64 24.38
C PHE A 423 -13.49 -8.49 25.38
N LYS A 424 -13.07 -8.72 26.62
CA LYS A 424 -13.14 -7.72 27.69
C LYS A 424 -12.49 -6.38 27.27
N GLY A 425 -13.30 -5.32 27.36
CA GLY A 425 -12.88 -3.96 26.98
C GLY A 425 -13.18 -3.60 25.51
N GLU A 426 -13.74 -4.51 24.71
CA GLU A 426 -14.18 -4.27 23.34
C GLU A 426 -15.71 -4.17 23.25
N THR A 427 -16.20 -3.55 22.18
CA THR A 427 -17.64 -3.57 21.89
C THR A 427 -18.06 -4.98 21.48
N CYS A 428 -19.07 -5.54 22.14
CA CYS A 428 -19.65 -6.82 21.79
C CYS A 428 -21.11 -6.67 21.40
N ILE A 429 -21.56 -7.48 20.44
CA ILE A 429 -22.94 -7.57 20.02
C ILE A 429 -23.45 -9.02 20.14
N SER A 430 -24.73 -9.18 20.45
CA SER A 430 -25.37 -10.46 20.64
C SER A 430 -26.15 -10.94 19.42
N SER A 431 -26.37 -10.05 18.47
CA SER A 431 -27.05 -10.33 17.21
C SER A 431 -26.42 -9.54 16.06
N PRO A 432 -26.30 -10.12 14.86
CA PRO A 432 -25.90 -9.39 13.68
C PRO A 432 -26.71 -8.12 13.40
N LYS A 433 -27.99 -8.11 13.77
CA LYS A 433 -28.90 -6.96 13.55
C LYS A 433 -28.46 -5.69 14.28
N GLU A 434 -27.70 -5.81 15.36
CA GLU A 434 -27.16 -4.65 16.08
C GLU A 434 -26.17 -3.84 15.20
N LEU A 435 -25.57 -4.45 14.16
CA LEU A 435 -24.76 -3.73 13.21
C LEU A 435 -25.57 -2.67 12.43
N MET A 436 -26.82 -2.97 12.12
CA MET A 436 -27.72 -2.02 11.44
C MET A 436 -28.00 -0.80 12.33
N GLU A 437 -28.24 -1.04 13.62
CA GLU A 437 -28.50 0.03 14.60
C GLU A 437 -27.25 0.92 14.81
N MET A 438 -26.06 0.30 14.77
CA MET A 438 -24.78 1.00 15.00
C MET A 438 -24.36 1.89 13.84
N PHE A 439 -24.79 1.58 12.61
CA PHE A 439 -24.29 2.22 11.38
C PHE A 439 -25.38 2.80 10.47
N SER A 440 -26.62 2.86 10.96
CA SER A 440 -27.76 3.53 10.30
C SER A 440 -27.66 5.04 10.31
#